data_2b4c2fbf53047fe58c115edb94b3eedf
#
_entry.id   2b4c2fbf53047fe58c115edb94b3eedf
#
_cell.length_a   1.000
_cell.length_b   1.000
_cell.length_c   1.000
_cell.angle_alpha   90.00
_cell.angle_beta   90.00
_cell.angle_gamma   90.00
#
_symmetry.space_group_name_H-M   'P 1'
#
loop_
_entity.id
_entity.type
_entity.pdbx_description
1 polymer ?
#
loop_
_entity_poly.entity_id
_entity_poly.type
_entity_poly.pdbx_seq_one_letter_code
_entity_poly.pdbx_strand_id
1 'polypeptide(L)'
;IIGIIAIIIITLICIYMGNRNFRDFIDKYVLMKNVTENNLNSITLDEPENIQVYAYDKYISIFSQNKLVGYNSSGKKEYELSVEMSDPIIDTNNRFLLIAEKGKQKIYLISGNSIVWQKDLDGNISRINVNKNGYVSVILTGTTYKSIIQTFDNQGNEIFTTYLSSSIAMDSDISADNKYLSFAEISTD
;
A
#
# COMPACT_ATOMS: atom_id res chain seq x y z
N ILE A 1 -38.67 19.49 33.63
CA ILE A 1 -38.35 18.63 32.45
C ILE A 1 -37.85 19.52 31.29
N ILE A 2 -38.54 20.56 30.88
CA ILE A 2 -38.17 21.44 29.76
C ILE A 2 -36.80 22.11 29.98
N GLY A 3 -36.51 22.58 31.20
CA GLY A 3 -35.21 23.20 31.51
C GLY A 3 -34.01 22.22 31.41
N ILE A 4 -34.19 20.95 31.78
CA ILE A 4 -33.15 19.92 31.67
C ILE A 4 -32.85 19.61 30.19
N ILE A 5 -33.88 19.51 29.36
CA ILE A 5 -33.73 19.27 27.93
C ILE A 5 -32.98 20.43 27.25
N ALA A 6 -33.31 21.67 27.62
CA ALA A 6 -32.61 22.85 27.09
C ALA A 6 -31.12 22.86 27.44
N ILE A 7 -30.73 22.47 28.67
CA ILE A 7 -29.34 22.38 29.11
C ILE A 7 -28.60 21.30 28.31
N ILE A 8 -29.19 20.12 28.08
CA ILE A 8 -28.59 19.04 27.28
C ILE A 8 -28.34 19.51 25.84
N ILE A 9 -29.31 20.20 25.21
CA ILE A 9 -29.15 20.71 23.85
C ILE A 9 -28.03 21.74 23.77
N ILE A 10 -27.94 22.66 24.71
CA ILE A 10 -26.87 23.67 24.73
C ILE A 10 -25.53 23.02 24.91
N THR A 11 -25.40 22.00 25.80
CA THR A 11 -24.17 21.27 26.01
C THR A 11 -23.73 20.55 24.72
N LEU A 12 -24.63 19.89 24.02
CA LEU A 12 -24.35 19.24 22.74
C LEU A 12 -23.90 20.23 21.66
N ILE A 13 -24.50 21.40 21.60
CA ILE A 13 -24.08 22.47 20.68
C ILE A 13 -22.67 22.96 21.02
N CYS A 14 -22.36 23.15 22.29
CA CYS A 14 -21.01 23.57 22.72
C CYS A 14 -19.95 22.51 22.37
N ILE A 15 -20.25 21.24 22.57
CA ILE A 15 -19.33 20.13 22.19
C ILE A 15 -19.16 20.08 20.67
N TYR A 16 -20.25 20.23 19.91
CA TYR A 16 -20.21 20.26 18.45
C TYR A 16 -19.34 21.41 17.91
N MET A 17 -19.41 22.59 18.54
CA MET A 17 -18.59 23.74 18.13
C MET A 17 -17.13 23.63 18.58
N GLY A 18 -16.86 23.02 19.74
CA GLY A 18 -15.53 22.95 20.32
C GLY A 18 -14.70 21.72 19.95
N ASN A 19 -15.35 20.62 19.52
CA ASN A 19 -14.67 19.37 19.25
C ASN A 19 -14.84 18.94 17.78
N ARG A 20 -13.76 19.05 17.01
CA ARG A 20 -13.73 18.72 15.58
C ARG A 20 -14.14 17.27 15.30
N ASN A 21 -13.65 16.31 16.08
CA ASN A 21 -13.96 14.89 15.88
C ASN A 21 -15.45 14.60 16.12
N PHE A 22 -16.05 15.23 17.14
CA PHE A 22 -17.47 15.09 17.43
C PHE A 22 -18.31 15.74 16.34
N ARG A 23 -17.91 16.89 15.85
CA ARG A 23 -18.58 17.58 14.73
C ARG A 23 -18.54 16.71 13.47
N ASP A 24 -17.37 16.17 13.10
CA ASP A 24 -17.21 15.33 11.92
C ASP A 24 -18.04 14.02 12.03
N PHE A 25 -18.16 13.46 13.23
CA PHE A 25 -19.05 12.33 13.49
C PHE A 25 -20.53 12.70 13.28
N ILE A 26 -20.99 13.79 13.85
CA ILE A 26 -22.39 14.25 13.71
C ILE A 26 -22.69 14.63 12.25
N ASP A 27 -21.80 15.36 11.60
CA ASP A 27 -21.98 15.76 10.19
C ASP A 27 -22.07 14.54 9.27
N LYS A 28 -21.25 13.51 9.50
CA LYS A 28 -21.22 12.31 8.69
C LYS A 28 -22.39 11.35 8.94
N TYR A 29 -22.70 11.04 10.21
CA TYR A 29 -23.61 9.96 10.56
C TYR A 29 -25.03 10.42 10.95
N VAL A 30 -25.19 11.66 11.41
CA VAL A 30 -26.50 12.19 11.82
C VAL A 30 -27.06 13.14 10.78
N LEU A 31 -26.26 14.09 10.31
CA LEU A 31 -26.70 15.09 9.33
C LEU A 31 -26.52 14.61 7.89
N MET A 32 -25.88 13.45 7.67
CA MET A 32 -25.63 12.88 6.34
C MET A 32 -25.07 13.93 5.35
N LYS A 33 -24.31 14.89 5.87
CA LYS A 33 -23.69 15.90 5.00
C LYS A 33 -22.70 15.21 4.08
N ASN A 34 -22.91 15.33 2.79
CA ASN A 34 -21.89 14.96 1.82
C ASN A 34 -20.64 15.80 2.10
N VAL A 35 -19.47 15.21 1.90
CA VAL A 35 -18.18 15.92 1.98
C VAL A 35 -18.27 17.09 1.00
N THR A 36 -18.55 18.29 1.54
CA THR A 36 -18.64 19.49 0.73
C THR A 36 -17.24 19.91 0.29
N GLU A 37 -17.11 20.35 -0.93
CA GLU A 37 -15.86 20.73 -1.63
C GLU A 37 -14.93 21.68 -0.85
N ASN A 38 -15.41 22.32 0.20
CA ASN A 38 -14.68 23.32 0.98
C ASN A 38 -13.58 22.77 1.91
N ASN A 39 -13.42 21.43 2.01
CA ASN A 39 -12.36 20.77 2.79
C ASN A 39 -11.54 19.74 1.97
N LEU A 40 -11.62 19.79 0.66
CA LEU A 40 -10.78 18.95 -0.18
C LEU A 40 -9.37 19.55 -0.18
N ASN A 41 -8.47 18.92 0.56
CA ASN A 41 -7.04 19.17 0.41
C ASN A 41 -6.62 18.59 -0.95
N SER A 42 -6.29 19.44 -1.90
CA SER A 42 -5.76 19.03 -3.21
C SER A 42 -4.24 18.92 -3.13
N ILE A 43 -3.70 17.86 -3.75
CA ILE A 43 -2.27 17.73 -3.98
C ILE A 43 -2.04 18.18 -5.42
N THR A 44 -1.33 19.28 -5.61
CA THR A 44 -0.94 19.74 -6.94
C THR A 44 0.39 19.10 -7.31
N LEU A 45 0.45 18.48 -8.47
CA LEU A 45 1.64 17.84 -9.01
C LEU A 45 2.19 18.71 -10.15
N ASP A 46 3.48 18.98 -10.11
CA ASP A 46 4.14 19.88 -11.06
C ASP A 46 4.30 19.23 -12.45
N GLU A 47 4.39 17.90 -12.53
CA GLU A 47 4.54 17.15 -13.78
C GLU A 47 3.69 15.88 -13.77
N PRO A 48 2.58 15.82 -14.53
CA PRO A 48 1.59 14.74 -14.42
C PRO A 48 1.84 13.53 -15.33
N GLU A 49 3.06 13.27 -15.80
CA GLU A 49 3.33 12.12 -16.67
C GLU A 49 3.60 10.83 -15.87
N ASN A 50 2.92 9.74 -16.24
CA ASN A 50 3.08 8.39 -15.66
C ASN A 50 2.90 8.32 -14.14
N ILE A 51 1.89 8.99 -13.61
CA ILE A 51 1.59 9.01 -12.18
C ILE A 51 0.83 7.75 -11.77
N GLN A 52 1.31 7.09 -10.72
CA GLN A 52 0.59 6.01 -10.04
C GLN A 52 0.33 6.43 -8.59
N VAL A 53 -0.92 6.27 -8.13
CA VAL A 53 -1.35 6.72 -6.79
C VAL A 53 -1.77 5.51 -5.96
N TYR A 54 -1.24 5.42 -4.75
CA TYR A 54 -1.48 4.33 -3.81
C TYR A 54 -1.81 4.87 -2.43
N ALA A 55 -2.70 4.18 -1.72
CA ALA A 55 -2.97 4.43 -0.31
C ALA A 55 -2.37 3.29 0.53
N TYR A 56 -1.50 3.60 1.47
CA TYR A 56 -1.04 2.64 2.47
C TYR A 56 -0.69 3.35 3.78
N ASP A 57 -0.82 2.64 4.91
CA ASP A 57 -0.69 3.22 6.24
C ASP A 57 -1.59 4.47 6.37
N LYS A 58 -1.03 5.60 6.66
CA LYS A 58 -1.72 6.91 6.77
C LYS A 58 -1.41 7.85 5.61
N TYR A 59 -0.77 7.35 4.55
CA TYR A 59 -0.29 8.15 3.44
C TYR A 59 -1.07 7.92 2.16
N ILE A 60 -1.16 8.98 1.36
CA ILE A 60 -1.40 8.90 -0.07
C ILE A 60 -0.02 9.00 -0.72
N SER A 61 0.41 7.93 -1.39
CA SER A 61 1.75 7.85 -1.99
C SER A 61 1.64 7.92 -3.50
N ILE A 62 2.46 8.76 -4.08
CA ILE A 62 2.49 9.03 -5.50
C ILE A 62 3.85 8.60 -6.03
N PHE A 63 3.85 7.66 -6.96
CA PHE A 63 5.04 7.31 -7.72
C PHE A 63 5.06 8.10 -9.03
N SER A 64 6.15 8.79 -9.29
CA SER A 64 6.41 9.52 -10.53
C SER A 64 7.92 9.76 -10.66
N GLN A 65 8.46 9.68 -11.87
CA GLN A 65 9.85 10.05 -12.18
C GLN A 65 10.91 9.42 -11.25
N ASN A 66 10.82 8.12 -11.00
CA ASN A 66 11.72 7.38 -10.09
C ASN A 66 11.67 7.84 -8.62
N LYS A 67 10.58 8.47 -8.21
CA LYS A 67 10.36 8.92 -6.83
C LYS A 67 9.02 8.42 -6.31
N LEU A 68 9.03 8.02 -5.05
CA LEU A 68 7.82 7.74 -4.28
C LEU A 68 7.65 8.87 -3.25
N VAL A 69 6.61 9.66 -3.41
CA VAL A 69 6.32 10.81 -2.53
C VAL A 69 5.07 10.51 -1.72
N GLY A 70 5.15 10.61 -0.40
CA GLY A 70 4.02 10.39 0.50
C GLY A 70 3.46 11.68 1.08
N TYR A 71 2.13 11.79 1.04
CA TYR A 71 1.36 12.91 1.56
C TYR A 71 0.43 12.42 2.66
N ASN A 72 0.23 13.25 3.68
CA ASN A 72 -0.76 12.98 4.71
C ASN A 72 -2.19 13.40 4.29
N SER A 73 -3.18 13.16 5.13
CA SER A 73 -4.59 13.51 4.89
C SER A 73 -4.85 15.02 4.70
N SER A 74 -3.91 15.89 5.09
CA SER A 74 -3.99 17.34 4.85
C SER A 74 -3.31 17.78 3.55
N GLY A 75 -2.80 16.86 2.73
CA GLY A 75 -2.09 17.15 1.49
C GLY A 75 -0.65 17.63 1.69
N LYS A 76 -0.11 17.54 2.92
CA LYS A 76 1.27 17.92 3.21
C LYS A 76 2.20 16.77 2.88
N LYS A 77 3.29 17.07 2.15
CA LYS A 77 4.37 16.12 1.88
C LYS A 77 5.06 15.72 3.19
N GLU A 78 5.16 14.41 3.43
CA GLU A 78 5.77 13.83 4.62
C GLU A 78 7.09 13.12 4.32
N TYR A 79 7.23 12.54 3.12
CA TYR A 79 8.46 11.89 2.71
C TYR A 79 8.64 11.90 1.19
N GLU A 80 9.88 11.69 0.76
CA GLU A 80 10.28 11.41 -0.61
C GLU A 80 11.37 10.34 -0.59
N LEU A 81 11.15 9.25 -1.33
CA LEU A 81 12.09 8.16 -1.51
C LEU A 81 12.48 8.06 -2.98
N SER A 82 13.77 7.96 -3.26
CA SER A 82 14.26 7.65 -4.61
C SER A 82 14.13 6.14 -4.86
N VAL A 83 13.38 5.79 -5.91
CA VAL A 83 13.13 4.41 -6.30
C VAL A 83 13.40 4.33 -7.81
N GLU A 84 14.57 3.81 -8.17
CA GLU A 84 15.00 3.75 -9.58
C GLU A 84 14.23 2.70 -10.36
N MET A 85 13.07 3.07 -10.89
CA MET A 85 12.18 2.20 -11.68
C MET A 85 11.46 3.00 -12.74
N SER A 86 11.30 2.41 -13.93
CA SER A 86 10.57 3.04 -15.05
C SER A 86 9.17 2.46 -15.24
N ASP A 87 8.95 1.17 -14.95
CA ASP A 87 7.64 0.51 -15.05
C ASP A 87 7.36 -0.31 -13.77
N PRO A 88 7.04 0.37 -12.65
CA PRO A 88 6.83 -0.30 -11.38
C PRO A 88 5.53 -1.09 -11.34
N ILE A 89 5.59 -2.26 -10.71
CA ILE A 89 4.45 -2.94 -10.14
C ILE A 89 4.47 -2.73 -8.63
N ILE A 90 3.31 -2.43 -8.05
CA ILE A 90 3.20 -2.10 -6.62
C ILE A 90 2.09 -2.92 -5.99
N ASP A 91 2.35 -3.44 -4.81
CA ASP A 91 1.37 -4.04 -3.93
C ASP A 91 1.42 -3.38 -2.55
N THR A 92 0.28 -3.25 -1.89
CA THR A 92 0.18 -2.59 -0.59
C THR A 92 -0.67 -3.38 0.39
N ASN A 93 -0.20 -3.49 1.61
CA ASN A 93 -0.99 -4.11 2.68
C ASN A 93 -0.67 -3.47 4.04
N ASN A 94 -1.70 -2.90 4.68
CA ASN A 94 -1.57 -2.21 5.95
C ASN A 94 -0.50 -1.11 5.87
N ARG A 95 0.62 -1.26 6.62
CA ARG A 95 1.73 -0.30 6.70
C ARG A 95 2.86 -0.54 5.68
N PHE A 96 2.73 -1.56 4.85
CA PHE A 96 3.75 -1.95 3.89
C PHE A 96 3.36 -1.58 2.46
N LEU A 97 4.34 -1.14 1.71
CA LEU A 97 4.29 -0.96 0.27
C LEU A 97 5.46 -1.72 -0.33
N LEU A 98 5.16 -2.65 -1.21
CA LEU A 98 6.12 -3.40 -1.98
C LEU A 98 6.15 -2.85 -3.39
N ILE A 99 7.33 -2.49 -3.90
CA ILE A 99 7.51 -1.98 -5.25
C ILE A 99 8.62 -2.75 -5.95
N ALA A 100 8.38 -3.13 -7.19
CA ALA A 100 9.35 -3.83 -8.02
C ALA A 100 9.22 -3.39 -9.48
N GLU A 101 10.28 -3.50 -10.25
CA GLU A 101 10.25 -3.23 -11.68
C GLU A 101 9.89 -4.52 -12.44
N LYS A 102 8.75 -4.50 -13.15
CA LYS A 102 8.29 -5.65 -13.92
C LYS A 102 9.28 -6.02 -15.02
N GLY A 103 9.61 -7.31 -15.10
CA GLY A 103 10.58 -7.82 -16.08
C GLY A 103 12.04 -7.50 -15.75
N LYS A 104 12.31 -6.93 -14.57
CA LYS A 104 13.64 -6.66 -14.03
C LYS A 104 13.86 -7.41 -12.72
N GLN A 105 14.92 -7.09 -12.00
CA GLN A 105 15.37 -7.82 -10.81
C GLN A 105 15.17 -7.04 -9.51
N LYS A 106 14.99 -5.71 -9.59
CA LYS A 106 15.02 -4.83 -8.42
C LYS A 106 13.67 -4.78 -7.70
N ILE A 107 13.71 -4.90 -6.37
CA ILE A 107 12.54 -4.87 -5.49
C ILE A 107 12.87 -4.12 -4.19
N TYR A 108 11.89 -3.37 -3.66
CA TYR A 108 11.97 -2.65 -2.39
C TYR A 108 10.75 -2.97 -1.53
N LEU A 109 10.97 -3.20 -0.24
CA LEU A 109 9.91 -3.15 0.77
C LEU A 109 10.02 -1.83 1.54
N ILE A 110 8.92 -1.10 1.61
CA ILE A 110 8.78 0.19 2.29
C ILE A 110 7.78 0.03 3.43
N SER A 111 8.08 0.61 4.58
CA SER A 111 7.16 0.68 5.71
C SER A 111 7.11 2.10 6.25
N GLY A 112 5.91 2.66 6.34
CA GLY A 112 5.74 4.05 6.72
C GLY A 112 6.44 4.99 5.72
N ASN A 113 7.51 5.63 6.13
CA ASN A 113 8.25 6.61 5.34
C ASN A 113 9.69 6.20 5.01
N SER A 114 10.04 4.93 5.12
CA SER A 114 11.40 4.44 4.93
C SER A 114 11.46 3.11 4.19
N ILE A 115 12.54 2.91 3.45
CA ILE A 115 12.87 1.62 2.86
C ILE A 115 13.33 0.70 3.98
N VAL A 116 12.66 -0.45 4.14
CA VAL A 116 13.02 -1.50 5.11
C VAL A 116 14.17 -2.32 4.56
N TRP A 117 14.03 -2.78 3.32
CA TRP A 117 15.08 -3.47 2.58
C TRP A 117 14.90 -3.31 1.07
N GLN A 118 15.97 -3.56 0.34
CA GLN A 118 15.99 -3.64 -1.12
C GLN A 118 16.85 -4.82 -1.56
N LYS A 119 16.53 -5.40 -2.72
CA LYS A 119 17.27 -6.52 -3.31
C LYS A 119 17.26 -6.47 -4.83
N ASP A 120 18.27 -7.11 -5.41
CA ASP A 120 18.27 -7.55 -6.80
C ASP A 120 18.15 -9.08 -6.79
N LEU A 121 17.12 -9.61 -7.48
CA LEU A 121 16.79 -11.04 -7.49
C LEU A 121 17.39 -11.72 -8.71
N ASP A 122 17.58 -13.05 -8.66
CA ASP A 122 18.22 -13.84 -9.73
C ASP A 122 17.26 -14.22 -10.88
N GLY A 123 16.24 -13.41 -11.14
CA GLY A 123 15.27 -13.63 -12.21
C GLY A 123 14.43 -12.40 -12.47
N ASN A 124 13.69 -12.40 -13.57
CA ASN A 124 12.83 -11.29 -13.94
C ASN A 124 11.54 -11.35 -13.12
N ILE A 125 11.24 -10.28 -12.39
CA ILE A 125 10.04 -10.18 -11.56
C ILE A 125 8.79 -10.12 -12.44
N SER A 126 7.87 -11.02 -12.21
CA SER A 126 6.58 -11.09 -12.91
C SER A 126 5.41 -10.62 -12.04
N ARG A 127 5.41 -11.02 -10.77
CA ARG A 127 4.40 -10.69 -9.76
C ARG A 127 5.04 -10.47 -8.41
N ILE A 128 4.40 -9.65 -7.60
CA ILE A 128 4.78 -9.41 -6.21
C ILE A 128 3.51 -9.37 -5.35
N ASN A 129 3.63 -9.80 -4.11
CA ASN A 129 2.59 -9.68 -3.12
C ASN A 129 3.21 -9.43 -1.74
N VAL A 130 2.58 -8.61 -0.90
CA VAL A 130 2.97 -8.36 0.48
C VAL A 130 1.80 -8.59 1.42
N ASN A 131 2.01 -9.38 2.48
CA ASN A 131 0.98 -9.54 3.49
C ASN A 131 1.01 -8.41 4.55
N LYS A 132 0.01 -8.40 5.44
CA LYS A 132 -0.13 -7.37 6.49
C LYS A 132 1.06 -7.26 7.47
N ASN A 133 1.91 -8.27 7.54
CA ASN A 133 3.09 -8.33 8.42
C ASN A 133 4.40 -8.01 7.70
N GLY A 134 4.33 -7.68 6.39
CA GLY A 134 5.49 -7.36 5.56
C GLY A 134 6.23 -8.58 5.01
N TYR A 135 5.63 -9.76 5.06
CA TYR A 135 6.14 -10.94 4.37
C TYR A 135 5.80 -10.84 2.89
N VAL A 136 6.74 -11.19 2.05
CA VAL A 136 6.71 -10.96 0.61
C VAL A 136 6.77 -12.25 -0.15
N SER A 137 5.94 -12.43 -1.18
CA SER A 137 6.09 -13.44 -2.21
C SER A 137 6.36 -12.78 -3.57
N VAL A 138 7.28 -13.38 -4.32
CA VAL A 138 7.69 -12.88 -5.64
C VAL A 138 7.69 -14.03 -6.63
N ILE A 139 7.07 -13.83 -7.78
CA ILE A 139 7.14 -14.77 -8.91
C ILE A 139 8.19 -14.26 -9.89
N LEU A 140 9.19 -15.10 -10.16
CA LEU A 140 10.27 -14.84 -11.08
C LEU A 140 10.13 -15.69 -12.35
N THR A 141 10.57 -15.13 -13.47
CA THR A 141 10.64 -15.77 -14.79
C THR A 141 12.00 -15.51 -15.44
N GLY A 142 12.23 -16.04 -16.63
CA GLY A 142 13.49 -15.80 -17.35
C GLY A 142 14.70 -16.58 -16.83
N THR A 143 14.44 -17.68 -16.11
CA THR A 143 15.44 -18.62 -15.58
C THR A 143 15.36 -19.96 -16.32
N THR A 144 16.07 -20.99 -15.84
CA THR A 144 15.95 -22.37 -16.35
C THR A 144 14.56 -22.97 -16.09
N TYR A 145 13.87 -22.48 -15.05
CA TYR A 145 12.52 -22.88 -14.69
C TYR A 145 11.48 -21.99 -15.36
N LYS A 146 10.26 -22.50 -15.58
CA LYS A 146 9.15 -21.73 -16.12
C LYS A 146 8.71 -20.63 -15.16
N SER A 147 8.74 -20.92 -13.86
CA SER A 147 8.58 -19.94 -12.79
C SER A 147 9.36 -20.36 -11.55
N ILE A 148 9.77 -19.37 -10.77
CA ILE A 148 10.29 -19.55 -9.42
C ILE A 148 9.43 -18.67 -8.51
N ILE A 149 9.01 -19.21 -7.36
CA ILE A 149 8.33 -18.44 -6.33
C ILE A 149 9.28 -18.33 -5.15
N GLN A 150 9.70 -17.12 -4.82
CA GLN A 150 10.54 -16.83 -3.65
C GLN A 150 9.73 -16.10 -2.58
N THR A 151 9.96 -16.43 -1.33
CA THR A 151 9.32 -15.74 -0.20
C THR A 151 10.37 -15.17 0.76
N PHE A 152 10.08 -14.00 1.29
CA PHE A 152 10.95 -13.27 2.19
C PHE A 152 10.18 -12.86 3.45
N ASP A 153 10.89 -12.81 4.58
CA ASP A 153 10.37 -12.19 5.80
C ASP A 153 10.37 -10.65 5.69
N ASN A 154 9.85 -9.98 6.71
CA ASN A 154 9.81 -8.52 6.76
C ASN A 154 11.17 -7.84 6.94
N GLN A 155 12.25 -8.61 7.09
CA GLN A 155 13.65 -8.13 7.12
C GLN A 155 14.36 -8.40 5.80
N GLY A 156 13.69 -9.09 4.85
CA GLY A 156 14.25 -9.46 3.56
C GLY A 156 15.06 -10.75 3.58
N ASN A 157 15.01 -11.55 4.65
CA ASN A 157 15.63 -12.87 4.64
C ASN A 157 14.77 -13.83 3.82
N GLU A 158 15.38 -14.59 2.94
CA GLU A 158 14.68 -15.63 2.20
C GLU A 158 14.22 -16.74 3.14
N ILE A 159 12.95 -17.13 3.03
CA ILE A 159 12.31 -18.15 3.86
C ILE A 159 12.16 -19.44 3.08
N PHE A 160 11.69 -19.33 1.84
CA PHE A 160 11.33 -20.47 1.03
C PHE A 160 11.40 -20.13 -0.46
N THR A 161 11.85 -21.08 -1.26
CA THR A 161 11.86 -20.99 -2.72
C THR A 161 11.32 -22.28 -3.32
N THR A 162 10.41 -22.16 -4.29
CA THR A 162 9.93 -23.29 -5.07
C THR A 162 10.18 -23.09 -6.57
N TYR A 163 10.48 -24.15 -7.26
CA TYR A 163 10.90 -24.18 -8.67
C TYR A 163 9.87 -24.94 -9.50
N LEU A 164 9.23 -24.28 -10.43
CA LEU A 164 8.21 -24.85 -11.30
C LEU A 164 8.80 -25.10 -12.69
N SER A 165 8.98 -26.38 -13.05
CA SER A 165 9.59 -26.79 -14.32
C SER A 165 8.54 -26.97 -15.44
N SER A 166 7.31 -27.37 -15.09
CA SER A 166 6.24 -27.74 -16.05
C SER A 166 5.03 -26.78 -16.01
N SER A 167 5.05 -25.81 -15.10
CA SER A 167 3.93 -24.86 -14.93
C SER A 167 4.41 -23.43 -14.78
N ILE A 168 3.52 -22.50 -15.07
CA ILE A 168 3.72 -21.06 -14.90
C ILE A 168 2.87 -20.59 -13.72
N ALA A 169 3.52 -20.01 -12.71
CA ALA A 169 2.84 -19.37 -11.60
C ALA A 169 2.17 -18.08 -12.07
N MET A 170 0.89 -17.94 -11.77
CA MET A 170 0.08 -16.79 -12.16
C MET A 170 -0.06 -15.77 -11.03
N ASP A 171 -0.13 -16.25 -9.80
CA ASP A 171 -0.25 -15.43 -8.59
C ASP A 171 0.21 -16.22 -7.37
N SER A 172 0.60 -15.49 -6.29
CA SER A 172 0.99 -16.11 -5.03
C SER A 172 0.71 -15.18 -3.86
N ASP A 173 0.32 -15.74 -2.71
CA ASP A 173 0.00 -14.98 -1.50
C ASP A 173 0.45 -15.72 -0.23
N ILE A 174 0.87 -14.96 0.79
CA ILE A 174 1.25 -15.48 2.11
C ILE A 174 0.13 -15.20 3.10
N SER A 175 -0.28 -16.23 3.84
CA SER A 175 -1.33 -16.12 4.85
C SER A 175 -1.03 -15.04 5.90
N ALA A 176 -2.10 -14.49 6.49
CA ALA A 176 -2.00 -13.42 7.48
C ALA A 176 -1.26 -13.81 8.79
N ASP A 177 -1.09 -15.13 9.05
CA ASP A 177 -0.32 -15.68 10.17
C ASP A 177 1.10 -16.12 9.75
N ASN A 178 1.51 -15.86 8.50
CA ASN A 178 2.80 -16.16 7.89
C ASN A 178 3.17 -17.66 7.81
N LYS A 179 2.18 -18.56 7.90
CA LYS A 179 2.44 -20.01 7.96
C LYS A 179 2.26 -20.72 6.62
N TYR A 180 1.48 -20.14 5.72
CA TYR A 180 1.09 -20.77 4.47
C TYR A 180 1.42 -19.85 3.30
N LEU A 181 1.98 -20.44 2.25
CA LEU A 181 2.06 -19.87 0.91
C LEU A 181 1.03 -20.57 0.04
N SER A 182 0.17 -19.81 -0.61
CA SER A 182 -0.71 -20.30 -1.67
C SER A 182 -0.30 -19.70 -3.00
N PHE A 183 -0.43 -20.46 -4.08
CA PHE A 183 -0.20 -19.94 -5.42
C PHE A 183 -1.10 -20.64 -6.43
N ALA A 184 -1.40 -19.93 -7.51
CA ALA A 184 -2.10 -20.45 -8.67
C ALA A 184 -1.11 -20.68 -9.81
N GLU A 185 -1.20 -21.83 -10.48
CA GLU A 185 -0.35 -22.16 -11.62
C GLU A 185 -1.15 -22.74 -12.80
N ILE A 186 -0.61 -22.59 -13.98
CA ILE A 186 -1.14 -23.20 -15.21
C ILE A 186 -0.10 -24.17 -15.73
N SER A 187 -0.51 -25.45 -15.91
CA SER A 187 0.31 -26.44 -16.63
C SER A 187 0.47 -26.01 -18.08
N THR A 188 1.64 -26.25 -18.61
CA THR A 188 2.00 -25.89 -20.00
C THR A 188 2.44 -27.12 -20.78
N ASP A 189 2.09 -28.33 -20.29
CA ASP A 189 2.32 -29.60 -20.96
C ASP A 189 1.27 -29.86 -22.06
#